data_5ee096a6e6020272e372e9eeef7e2b8d
#
_entry.id   5ee096a6e6020272e372e9eeef7e2b8d
#
_cell.length_a   1.000
_cell.length_b   1.000
_cell.length_c   1.000
_cell.angle_alpha   90.00
_cell.angle_beta   90.00
_cell.angle_gamma   90.00
#
_symmetry.space_group_name_H-M   'P 1'
#
loop_
_entity.id
_entity.type
_entity.pdbx_description
1 polymer ?
#
loop_
_entity_poly.entity_id
_entity_poly.type
_entity_poly.pdbx_seq_one_letter_code
_entity_poly.pdbx_strand_id
1 'polypeptide(L)'
;MKDLNTSEITNKIIPKSIADEVAIALSHYPELKDTPIEFRFKEKIKKSFMQAQPKFSGIFKNKKNRSYFVMITEHFHIENESFSISEVPSEVLIGWIGHELGHIMDYQERSGINLIGFGISYLTSHKFIKEAERAADTFAVSHGMGDYILATKDFILNHAHLSSIYKDRIRKLYLSPEEILLLVEELKD
;
A
#
# COMPACT_ATOMS: atom_id res chain seq x y z
N MET A 1 -6.70 0.74 24.93
CA MET A 1 -5.64 0.70 23.91
C MET A 1 -4.57 -0.24 24.43
N LYS A 2 -4.36 -1.40 23.81
CA LYS A 2 -3.20 -2.24 24.14
C LYS A 2 -1.98 -1.56 23.54
N ASP A 3 -0.98 -1.26 24.36
CA ASP A 3 0.32 -0.82 23.89
C ASP A 3 0.83 -1.86 22.87
N LEU A 4 0.80 -1.51 21.58
CA LEU A 4 1.40 -2.33 20.53
C LEU A 4 2.91 -2.36 20.82
N ASN A 5 3.39 -3.52 21.19
CA ASN A 5 4.78 -3.74 21.56
C ASN A 5 5.67 -3.59 20.32
N THR A 6 6.14 -2.39 20.06
CA THR A 6 7.06 -2.07 18.95
C THR A 6 8.35 -2.89 18.97
N SER A 7 8.63 -3.60 20.07
CA SER A 7 9.79 -4.50 20.20
C SER A 7 9.73 -5.77 19.35
N GLU A 8 8.57 -6.11 18.76
CA GLU A 8 8.40 -7.29 17.90
C GLU A 8 8.60 -7.00 16.40
N ILE A 9 8.76 -5.74 16.00
CA ILE A 9 8.95 -5.35 14.59
C ILE A 9 10.42 -5.50 14.23
N THR A 10 10.81 -6.69 13.81
CA THR A 10 12.16 -6.99 13.35
C THR A 10 12.32 -6.69 11.84
N ASN A 11 13.55 -6.37 11.42
CA ASN A 11 13.89 -6.15 10.00
C ASN A 11 13.11 -5.01 9.30
N LYS A 12 12.64 -4.00 10.06
CA LYS A 12 11.96 -2.84 9.50
C LYS A 12 12.74 -1.57 9.80
N ILE A 13 12.77 -0.66 8.82
CA ILE A 13 13.25 0.71 9.00
C ILE A 13 12.03 1.61 8.81
N ILE A 14 11.62 2.32 9.87
CA ILE A 14 10.37 3.07 9.91
C ILE A 14 10.64 4.49 10.38
N PRO A 15 10.18 5.53 9.66
CA PRO A 15 10.19 6.91 10.16
C PRO A 15 9.34 7.04 11.42
N LYS A 16 9.83 7.78 12.43
CA LYS A 16 9.14 7.92 13.72
C LYS A 16 7.74 8.53 13.60
N SER A 17 7.54 9.43 12.64
CA SER A 17 6.28 10.16 12.44
C SER A 17 5.10 9.30 11.96
N ILE A 18 5.35 8.06 11.53
CA ILE A 18 4.32 7.12 11.04
C ILE A 18 4.48 5.73 11.67
N ALA A 19 5.20 5.65 12.77
CA ALA A 19 5.58 4.36 13.37
C ALA A 19 4.36 3.57 13.87
N ASP A 20 3.39 4.25 14.45
CA ASP A 20 2.18 3.64 14.99
C ASP A 20 1.28 3.10 13.86
N GLU A 21 1.08 3.87 12.81
CA GLU A 21 0.30 3.45 11.64
C GLU A 21 0.94 2.25 10.93
N VAL A 22 2.25 2.28 10.77
CA VAL A 22 3.01 1.15 10.18
C VAL A 22 2.90 -0.08 11.08
N ALA A 23 2.99 0.07 12.40
CA ALA A 23 2.86 -1.04 13.34
C ALA A 23 1.47 -1.68 13.26
N ILE A 24 0.41 -0.86 13.22
CA ILE A 24 -0.97 -1.34 13.07
C ILE A 24 -1.11 -2.09 11.73
N ALA A 25 -0.70 -1.49 10.61
CA ALA A 25 -0.81 -2.13 9.31
C ALA A 25 -0.03 -3.47 9.26
N LEU A 26 1.20 -3.51 9.78
CA LEU A 26 2.02 -4.73 9.82
C LEU A 26 1.41 -5.82 10.71
N SER A 27 0.64 -5.47 11.74
CA SER A 27 -0.03 -6.46 12.59
C SER A 27 -1.07 -7.31 11.84
N HIS A 28 -1.56 -6.81 10.72
CA HIS A 28 -2.47 -7.52 9.82
C HIS A 28 -1.73 -8.49 8.87
N TYR A 29 -0.40 -8.38 8.74
CA TYR A 29 0.41 -9.19 7.80
C TYR A 29 1.47 -10.01 8.53
N PRO A 30 1.09 -11.06 9.30
CA PRO A 30 2.05 -11.88 10.05
C PRO A 30 3.10 -12.56 9.16
N GLU A 31 2.80 -12.81 7.89
CA GLU A 31 3.72 -13.37 6.89
C GLU A 31 4.91 -12.43 6.59
N LEU A 32 4.71 -11.14 6.77
CA LEU A 32 5.75 -10.13 6.55
C LEU A 32 6.62 -9.89 7.79
N LYS A 33 6.41 -10.60 8.92
CA LYS A 33 7.13 -10.40 10.17
C LYS A 33 8.65 -10.32 9.96
N ASP A 34 9.24 -11.29 9.28
CA ASP A 34 10.69 -11.39 9.05
C ASP A 34 11.16 -10.74 7.74
N THR A 35 10.24 -10.22 6.94
CA THR A 35 10.57 -9.59 5.65
C THR A 35 11.23 -8.23 5.85
N PRO A 36 12.43 -7.97 5.31
CA PRO A 36 13.06 -6.66 5.41
C PRO A 36 12.30 -5.62 4.59
N ILE A 37 11.71 -4.63 5.26
CA ILE A 37 10.97 -3.52 4.63
C ILE A 37 11.49 -2.20 5.16
N GLU A 38 11.81 -1.28 4.26
CA GLU A 38 12.23 0.08 4.58
C GLU A 38 11.16 1.07 4.12
N PHE A 39 10.48 1.68 5.09
CA PHE A 39 9.58 2.81 4.85
C PHE A 39 10.41 4.09 4.82
N ARG A 40 10.24 4.89 3.79
CA ARG A 40 11.01 6.12 3.65
C ARG A 40 10.26 7.20 2.92
N PHE A 41 10.45 8.41 3.36
CA PHE A 41 9.93 9.57 2.66
C PHE A 41 10.68 9.84 1.37
N LYS A 42 9.95 10.34 0.38
CA LYS A 42 10.46 10.79 -0.90
C LYS A 42 9.81 12.12 -1.27
N GLU A 43 10.60 13.04 -1.74
CA GLU A 43 10.13 14.37 -2.10
C GLU A 43 8.96 14.33 -3.10
N LYS A 44 9.01 13.42 -4.07
CA LYS A 44 7.95 13.26 -5.07
C LYS A 44 7.87 11.83 -5.59
N ILE A 45 6.65 11.29 -5.61
CA ILE A 45 6.31 10.05 -6.30
C ILE A 45 5.39 10.41 -7.48
N LYS A 46 5.66 9.84 -8.66
CA LYS A 46 4.81 10.06 -9.83
C LYS A 46 3.53 9.23 -9.71
N LYS A 47 2.36 9.88 -9.84
CA LYS A 47 1.03 9.24 -9.97
C LYS A 47 0.49 8.50 -8.74
N SER A 48 1.16 8.50 -7.59
CA SER A 48 0.65 7.89 -6.35
C SER A 48 1.19 8.62 -5.12
N PHE A 49 0.61 8.39 -3.96
CA PHE A 49 1.07 8.93 -2.67
C PHE A 49 2.07 8.00 -2.00
N MET A 50 1.89 6.69 -2.20
CA MET A 50 2.81 5.65 -1.76
C MET A 50 3.13 4.71 -2.90
N GLN A 51 4.22 3.97 -2.75
CA GLN A 51 4.62 2.96 -3.73
C GLN A 51 5.51 1.91 -3.07
N ALA A 52 5.06 0.66 -3.07
CA ALA A 52 5.91 -0.48 -2.74
C ALA A 52 6.72 -0.94 -3.95
N GLN A 53 7.96 -1.33 -3.70
CA GLN A 53 8.80 -1.95 -4.73
C GLN A 53 9.85 -2.88 -4.12
N PRO A 54 10.23 -3.98 -4.82
CA PRO A 54 11.35 -4.78 -4.39
C PRO A 54 12.68 -4.02 -4.54
N LYS A 55 13.62 -4.23 -3.61
CA LYS A 55 15.00 -3.75 -3.77
C LYS A 55 15.66 -4.52 -4.92
N PHE A 56 16.17 -3.80 -5.91
CA PHE A 56 16.72 -4.40 -7.14
C PHE A 56 17.82 -5.44 -6.85
N SER A 57 18.67 -5.18 -5.86
CA SER A 57 19.73 -6.09 -5.43
C SER A 57 19.23 -7.44 -4.87
N GLY A 58 17.93 -7.54 -4.58
CA GLY A 58 17.30 -8.74 -4.01
C GLY A 58 16.38 -9.50 -4.96
N ILE A 59 16.09 -8.99 -6.16
CA ILE A 59 15.08 -9.57 -7.07
C ILE A 59 15.40 -11.04 -7.42
N PHE A 60 16.66 -11.36 -7.62
CA PHE A 60 17.12 -12.72 -7.95
C PHE A 60 17.39 -13.61 -6.73
N LYS A 61 17.30 -13.06 -5.51
CA LYS A 61 17.43 -13.85 -4.29
C LYS A 61 16.22 -14.76 -4.10
N ASN A 62 16.39 -15.77 -3.23
CA ASN A 62 15.25 -16.57 -2.75
C ASN A 62 14.18 -15.64 -2.18
N LYS A 63 12.91 -15.96 -2.43
CA LYS A 63 11.75 -15.15 -2.03
C LYS A 63 11.83 -14.66 -0.57
N LYS A 64 12.25 -15.53 0.36
CA LYS A 64 12.43 -15.23 1.79
C LYS A 64 13.54 -14.21 2.09
N ASN A 65 14.47 -14.00 1.16
CA ASN A 65 15.64 -13.10 1.33
C ASN A 65 15.48 -11.80 0.55
N ARG A 66 14.31 -11.56 -0.04
CA ARG A 66 14.01 -10.31 -0.70
C ARG A 66 13.74 -9.23 0.30
N SER A 67 14.06 -8.02 -0.09
CA SER A 67 13.79 -6.80 0.70
C SER A 67 13.05 -5.79 -0.15
N TYR A 68 12.28 -4.92 0.52
CA TYR A 68 11.36 -4.01 -0.14
C TYR A 68 11.52 -2.59 0.36
N PHE A 69 11.11 -1.65 -0.47
CA PHE A 69 10.86 -0.26 -0.08
C PHE A 69 9.36 0.01 -0.11
N VAL A 70 8.89 0.77 0.88
CA VAL A 70 7.64 1.50 0.79
C VAL A 70 8.00 2.98 0.79
N MET A 71 7.90 3.60 -0.38
CA MET A 71 8.17 5.02 -0.57
C MET A 71 6.90 5.81 -0.31
N ILE A 72 7.02 6.91 0.43
CA ILE A 72 5.90 7.74 0.88
C ILE A 72 6.20 9.18 0.48
N THR A 73 5.28 9.85 -0.18
CA THR A 73 5.42 11.27 -0.46
C THR A 73 5.11 12.07 0.81
N GLU A 74 6.03 12.88 1.27
CA GLU A 74 5.86 13.69 2.47
C GLU A 74 4.86 14.84 2.24
N HIS A 75 4.90 15.42 1.05
CA HIS A 75 4.01 16.49 0.62
C HIS A 75 3.30 16.11 -0.67
N PHE A 76 1.99 16.15 -0.65
CA PHE A 76 1.15 15.92 -1.83
C PHE A 76 0.87 17.26 -2.51
N HIS A 77 1.24 17.38 -3.76
CA HIS A 77 0.86 18.52 -4.59
C HIS A 77 -0.30 18.11 -5.50
N ILE A 78 -1.46 18.69 -5.25
CA ILE A 78 -2.66 18.43 -6.03
C ILE A 78 -3.17 19.79 -6.51
N GLU A 79 -3.04 20.02 -7.82
CA GLU A 79 -3.35 21.28 -8.47
C GLU A 79 -2.57 22.45 -7.82
N ASN A 80 -3.22 23.31 -7.05
CA ASN A 80 -2.62 24.48 -6.41
C ASN A 80 -2.45 24.33 -4.89
N GLU A 81 -2.76 23.16 -4.31
CA GLU A 81 -2.65 22.93 -2.89
C GLU A 81 -1.60 21.87 -2.55
N SER A 82 -0.96 22.06 -1.42
CA SER A 82 0.02 21.11 -0.86
C SER A 82 -0.49 20.60 0.48
N PHE A 83 -0.59 19.28 0.60
CA PHE A 83 -0.95 18.59 1.84
C PHE A 83 0.27 17.86 2.38
N SER A 84 0.44 17.90 3.69
CA SER A 84 1.41 17.05 4.36
C SER A 84 0.79 15.69 4.70
N ILE A 85 1.62 14.63 4.74
CA ILE A 85 1.20 13.32 5.24
C ILE A 85 0.66 13.40 6.67
N SER A 86 1.10 14.37 7.46
CA SER A 86 0.64 14.62 8.84
C SER A 86 -0.80 15.14 8.94
N GLU A 87 -1.38 15.59 7.83
CA GLU A 87 -2.77 16.07 7.75
C GLU A 87 -3.74 14.95 7.32
N VAL A 88 -3.20 13.78 6.95
CA VAL A 88 -3.99 12.61 6.57
C VAL A 88 -4.50 11.91 7.85
N PRO A 89 -5.80 11.57 7.95
CA PRO A 89 -6.30 10.79 9.07
C PRO A 89 -5.54 9.47 9.24
N SER A 90 -5.27 9.08 10.49
CA SER A 90 -4.47 7.89 10.82
C SER A 90 -5.05 6.61 10.17
N GLU A 91 -6.37 6.45 10.19
CA GLU A 91 -7.06 5.30 9.56
C GLU A 91 -6.83 5.22 8.04
N VAL A 92 -6.78 6.38 7.37
CA VAL A 92 -6.49 6.47 5.92
C VAL A 92 -5.03 6.11 5.66
N LEU A 93 -4.12 6.59 6.50
CA LEU A 93 -2.70 6.29 6.40
C LEU A 93 -2.42 4.80 6.63
N ILE A 94 -3.08 4.18 7.62
CA ILE A 94 -3.05 2.74 7.86
C ILE A 94 -3.54 1.98 6.62
N GLY A 95 -4.64 2.42 6.01
CA GLY A 95 -5.19 1.81 4.80
C GLY A 95 -4.24 1.90 3.60
N TRP A 96 -3.60 3.06 3.37
CA TRP A 96 -2.57 3.19 2.33
C TRP A 96 -1.38 2.28 2.57
N ILE A 97 -0.87 2.23 3.81
CA ILE A 97 0.24 1.32 4.16
C ILE A 97 -0.18 -0.14 3.94
N GLY A 98 -1.38 -0.51 4.37
CA GLY A 98 -1.92 -1.86 4.18
C GLY A 98 -2.01 -2.26 2.71
N HIS A 99 -2.46 -1.36 1.84
CA HIS A 99 -2.47 -1.55 0.39
C HIS A 99 -1.04 -1.80 -0.16
N GLU A 100 -0.05 -1.03 0.26
CA GLU A 100 1.34 -1.22 -0.16
C GLU A 100 1.94 -2.54 0.36
N LEU A 101 1.54 -2.98 1.56
CA LEU A 101 1.88 -4.31 2.07
C LEU A 101 1.22 -5.40 1.22
N GLY A 102 0.01 -5.19 0.73
CA GLY A 102 -0.67 -6.06 -0.24
C GLY A 102 0.13 -6.23 -1.53
N HIS A 103 0.73 -5.16 -2.07
CA HIS A 103 1.66 -5.27 -3.19
C HIS A 103 2.90 -6.12 -2.83
N ILE A 104 3.42 -6.01 -1.61
CA ILE A 104 4.57 -6.83 -1.18
C ILE A 104 4.18 -8.31 -1.13
N MET A 105 2.97 -8.64 -0.67
CA MET A 105 2.44 -10.02 -0.71
C MET A 105 2.41 -10.55 -2.14
N ASP A 106 1.82 -9.80 -3.09
CA ASP A 106 1.81 -10.17 -4.51
C ASP A 106 3.24 -10.36 -5.07
N TYR A 107 4.20 -9.50 -4.70
CA TYR A 107 5.60 -9.64 -5.14
C TYR A 107 6.28 -10.89 -4.55
N GLN A 108 5.91 -11.32 -3.34
CA GLN A 108 6.43 -12.55 -2.75
C GLN A 108 5.94 -13.80 -3.46
N GLU A 109 4.78 -13.78 -4.06
CA GLU A 109 4.27 -14.91 -4.86
C GLU A 109 4.98 -15.06 -6.21
N ARG A 110 5.61 -13.99 -6.71
CA ARG A 110 6.23 -13.96 -8.05
C ARG A 110 7.67 -14.45 -8.03
N SER A 111 8.11 -15.11 -9.12
CA SER A 111 9.55 -15.37 -9.36
C SER A 111 10.30 -14.07 -9.69
N GLY A 112 11.64 -14.07 -9.61
CA GLY A 112 12.45 -12.89 -9.94
C GLY A 112 12.27 -12.44 -11.39
N ILE A 113 12.17 -13.37 -12.32
CA ILE A 113 11.92 -13.08 -13.75
C ILE A 113 10.53 -12.47 -13.92
N ASN A 114 9.52 -13.02 -13.23
CA ASN A 114 8.17 -12.47 -13.25
C ASN A 114 8.09 -11.07 -12.66
N LEU A 115 8.90 -10.73 -11.65
CA LEU A 115 8.97 -9.37 -11.09
C LEU A 115 9.52 -8.35 -12.10
N ILE A 116 10.49 -8.74 -12.92
CA ILE A 116 10.99 -7.86 -13.99
C ILE A 116 9.92 -7.66 -15.06
N GLY A 117 9.29 -8.75 -15.52
CA GLY A 117 8.16 -8.69 -16.45
C GLY A 117 6.99 -7.89 -15.90
N PHE A 118 6.71 -8.04 -14.60
CA PHE A 118 5.71 -7.27 -13.86
C PHE A 118 6.02 -5.77 -13.92
N GLY A 119 7.25 -5.36 -13.61
CA GLY A 119 7.66 -3.95 -13.65
C GLY A 119 7.48 -3.33 -15.03
N ILE A 120 7.84 -4.05 -16.10
CA ILE A 120 7.66 -3.59 -17.48
C ILE A 120 6.17 -3.46 -17.81
N SER A 121 5.36 -4.48 -17.48
CA SER A 121 3.92 -4.50 -17.76
C SER A 121 3.18 -3.42 -16.97
N TYR A 122 3.57 -3.18 -15.73
CA TYR A 122 3.03 -2.11 -14.88
C TYR A 122 3.28 -0.71 -15.48
N LEU A 123 4.39 -0.51 -16.19
CA LEU A 123 4.69 0.77 -16.84
C LEU A 123 3.96 0.98 -18.17
N THR A 124 3.54 -0.11 -18.83
CA THR A 124 3.09 -0.08 -20.24
C THR A 124 1.62 -0.47 -20.45
N SER A 125 0.99 -1.18 -19.50
CA SER A 125 -0.36 -1.74 -19.66
C SER A 125 -1.33 -1.29 -18.58
N HIS A 126 -2.36 -0.53 -18.98
CA HIS A 126 -3.45 -0.13 -18.07
C HIS A 126 -4.21 -1.32 -17.47
N LYS A 127 -4.41 -2.38 -18.25
CA LYS A 127 -5.06 -3.61 -17.77
C LYS A 127 -4.26 -4.24 -16.66
N PHE A 128 -2.96 -4.31 -16.84
CA PHE A 128 -2.06 -4.91 -15.85
C PHE A 128 -1.94 -4.07 -14.56
N ILE A 129 -1.94 -2.73 -14.68
CA ILE A 129 -2.03 -1.85 -13.50
C ILE A 129 -3.30 -2.17 -12.72
N LYS A 130 -4.46 -2.24 -13.40
CA LYS A 130 -5.73 -2.55 -12.76
C LYS A 130 -5.69 -3.88 -12.01
N GLU A 131 -5.16 -4.92 -12.61
CA GLU A 131 -5.02 -6.24 -11.98
C GLU A 131 -4.13 -6.17 -10.72
N ALA A 132 -3.01 -5.45 -10.78
CA ALA A 132 -2.08 -5.29 -9.68
C ALA A 132 -2.69 -4.49 -8.51
N GLU A 133 -3.38 -3.37 -8.78
CA GLU A 133 -4.00 -2.54 -7.76
C GLU A 133 -5.16 -3.29 -7.08
N ARG A 134 -5.95 -4.02 -7.85
CA ARG A 134 -7.04 -4.84 -7.30
C ARG A 134 -6.52 -6.02 -6.48
N ALA A 135 -5.42 -6.64 -6.89
CA ALA A 135 -4.77 -7.68 -6.11
C ALA A 135 -4.29 -7.13 -4.75
N ALA A 136 -3.67 -5.95 -4.72
CA ALA A 136 -3.23 -5.31 -3.47
C ALA A 136 -4.41 -4.98 -2.55
N ASP A 137 -5.50 -4.41 -3.08
CA ASP A 137 -6.73 -4.20 -2.31
C ASP A 137 -7.30 -5.52 -1.76
N THR A 138 -7.32 -6.59 -2.58
CA THR A 138 -7.80 -7.92 -2.18
C THR A 138 -6.95 -8.50 -1.06
N PHE A 139 -5.61 -8.43 -1.15
CA PHE A 139 -4.73 -8.83 -0.06
C PHE A 139 -5.04 -8.07 1.22
N ALA A 140 -5.18 -6.73 1.16
CA ALA A 140 -5.47 -5.93 2.33
C ALA A 140 -6.81 -6.32 2.97
N VAL A 141 -7.86 -6.49 2.19
CA VAL A 141 -9.18 -6.88 2.69
C VAL A 141 -9.15 -8.29 3.29
N SER A 142 -8.50 -9.26 2.65
CA SER A 142 -8.37 -10.64 3.17
C SER A 142 -7.53 -10.73 4.44
N HIS A 143 -6.70 -9.73 4.73
CA HIS A 143 -5.97 -9.58 5.98
C HIS A 143 -6.72 -8.74 7.04
N GLY A 144 -8.03 -8.55 6.88
CA GLY A 144 -8.87 -7.86 7.85
C GLY A 144 -8.75 -6.34 7.84
N MET A 145 -8.25 -5.74 6.76
CA MET A 145 -8.10 -4.29 6.63
C MET A 145 -9.23 -3.61 5.84
N GLY A 146 -10.38 -4.30 5.66
CA GLY A 146 -11.49 -3.80 4.84
C GLY A 146 -11.94 -2.39 5.23
N ASP A 147 -12.12 -2.12 6.52
CA ASP A 147 -12.54 -0.80 7.01
C ASP A 147 -11.50 0.30 6.71
N TYR A 148 -10.21 0.01 6.84
CA TYR A 148 -9.13 0.94 6.49
C TYR A 148 -9.09 1.23 4.99
N ILE A 149 -9.30 0.20 4.15
CA ILE A 149 -9.35 0.38 2.69
C ILE A 149 -10.59 1.19 2.30
N LEU A 150 -11.73 0.97 2.94
CA LEU A 150 -12.93 1.79 2.74
C LEU A 150 -12.70 3.26 3.13
N ALA A 151 -12.11 3.51 4.31
CA ALA A 151 -11.77 4.86 4.76
C ALA A 151 -10.82 5.56 3.75
N THR A 152 -9.86 4.83 3.19
CA THR A 152 -8.96 5.32 2.14
C THR A 152 -9.72 5.72 0.88
N LYS A 153 -10.66 4.90 0.41
CA LYS A 153 -11.47 5.21 -0.79
C LYS A 153 -12.38 6.40 -0.54
N ASP A 154 -13.04 6.44 0.62
CA ASP A 154 -13.91 7.55 1.00
C ASP A 154 -13.13 8.87 1.04
N PHE A 155 -11.98 8.88 1.71
CA PHE A 155 -11.09 10.04 1.77
C PHE A 155 -10.72 10.53 0.37
N ILE A 156 -10.26 9.64 -0.52
CA ILE A 156 -9.84 10.03 -1.86
C ILE A 156 -11.02 10.53 -2.71
N LEU A 157 -12.14 9.81 -2.68
CA LEU A 157 -13.26 10.12 -3.57
C LEU A 157 -14.02 11.36 -3.13
N ASN A 158 -14.12 11.61 -1.83
CA ASN A 158 -14.91 12.70 -1.25
C ASN A 158 -14.07 13.90 -0.85
N HIS A 159 -12.73 13.82 -0.82
CA HIS A 159 -11.90 14.96 -0.51
C HIS A 159 -11.97 16.00 -1.64
N ALA A 160 -12.45 17.22 -1.33
CA ALA A 160 -12.75 18.26 -2.32
C ALA A 160 -11.52 18.69 -3.14
N HIS A 161 -10.36 18.70 -2.50
CA HIS A 161 -9.11 19.19 -3.08
C HIS A 161 -8.38 18.19 -3.99
N LEU A 162 -8.83 16.93 -4.07
CA LEU A 162 -8.26 15.96 -4.99
C LEU A 162 -8.81 16.14 -6.41
N SER A 163 -7.93 16.17 -7.41
CA SER A 163 -8.34 16.37 -8.80
C SER A 163 -9.29 15.26 -9.28
N SER A 164 -10.20 15.62 -10.17
CA SER A 164 -11.12 14.66 -10.81
C SER A 164 -10.36 13.56 -11.56
N ILE A 165 -9.24 13.90 -12.18
CA ILE A 165 -8.38 12.96 -12.91
C ILE A 165 -7.83 11.88 -11.96
N TYR A 166 -7.42 12.27 -10.74
CA TYR A 166 -6.93 11.31 -9.74
C TYR A 166 -8.07 10.44 -9.20
N LYS A 167 -9.22 11.03 -8.88
CA LYS A 167 -10.44 10.30 -8.47
C LYS A 167 -10.88 9.28 -9.52
N ASP A 168 -10.90 9.67 -10.79
CA ASP A 168 -11.26 8.78 -11.90
C ASP A 168 -10.25 7.65 -12.09
N ARG A 169 -8.97 7.91 -11.84
CA ARG A 169 -7.94 6.86 -11.82
C ARG A 169 -8.25 5.83 -10.73
N ILE A 170 -8.57 6.28 -9.51
CA ILE A 170 -8.93 5.37 -8.40
C ILE A 170 -10.16 4.53 -8.77
N ARG A 171 -11.23 5.16 -9.27
CA ARG A 171 -12.44 4.43 -9.70
C ARG A 171 -12.18 3.37 -10.79
N LYS A 172 -11.23 3.63 -11.68
CA LYS A 172 -10.92 2.72 -12.81
C LYS A 172 -10.02 1.56 -12.45
N LEU A 173 -9.10 1.76 -11.53
CA LEU A 173 -7.98 0.83 -11.31
C LEU A 173 -8.15 -0.04 -10.05
N TYR A 174 -8.84 0.48 -9.03
CA TYR A 174 -8.94 -0.15 -7.71
C TYR A 174 -10.28 -0.86 -7.51
N LEU A 175 -10.43 -1.60 -6.40
CA LEU A 175 -11.75 -2.09 -5.98
C LEU A 175 -12.67 -0.89 -5.63
N SER A 176 -13.94 -0.99 -6.01
CA SER A 176 -14.92 -0.01 -5.55
C SER A 176 -15.30 -0.27 -4.08
N PRO A 177 -15.90 0.71 -3.36
CA PRO A 177 -16.39 0.48 -2.00
C PRO A 177 -17.36 -0.71 -1.91
N GLU A 178 -18.24 -0.89 -2.90
CA GLU A 178 -19.20 -1.99 -2.96
C GLU A 178 -18.51 -3.33 -3.15
N GLU A 179 -17.48 -3.42 -4.01
CA GLU A 179 -16.68 -4.63 -4.20
C GLU A 179 -15.91 -5.00 -2.92
N ILE A 180 -15.42 -4.00 -2.17
CA ILE A 180 -14.74 -4.22 -0.88
C ILE A 180 -15.72 -4.78 0.15
N LEU A 181 -16.93 -4.21 0.25
CA LEU A 181 -17.96 -4.69 1.18
C LEU A 181 -18.36 -6.13 0.87
N LEU A 182 -18.57 -6.47 -0.40
CA LEU A 182 -18.87 -7.84 -0.82
C LEU A 182 -17.74 -8.82 -0.43
N LEU A 183 -16.50 -8.42 -0.66
CA LEU A 183 -15.34 -9.25 -0.29
C LEU A 183 -15.22 -9.44 1.24
N VAL A 184 -15.53 -8.40 2.03
CA VAL A 184 -15.57 -8.49 3.50
C VAL A 184 -16.67 -9.46 3.97
N GLU A 185 -17.82 -9.48 3.30
CA GLU A 185 -18.92 -10.43 3.63
C GLU A 185 -18.51 -11.88 3.30
N GLU A 186 -17.95 -12.11 2.11
CA GLU A 186 -17.48 -13.45 1.70
C GLU A 186 -16.40 -14.03 2.64
N LEU A 187 -15.63 -13.20 3.32
CA LEU A 187 -14.60 -13.65 4.26
C LEU A 187 -15.12 -13.94 5.68
N LYS A 188 -16.40 -13.66 5.96
CA LYS A 188 -17.04 -13.97 7.26
C LYS A 188 -17.71 -15.33 7.31
N ASP A 189 -17.98 -15.91 6.12
CA ASP A 189 -18.57 -17.24 5.95
C ASP A 189 -17.51 -18.34 5.95
#